data_ed13db61cb1cef68b40b837c55f56e35
#
_entry.id   ed13db61cb1cef68b40b837c55f56e35
#
_cell.length_a   1.000
_cell.length_b   1.000
_cell.length_c   1.000
_cell.angle_alpha   90.00
_cell.angle_beta   90.00
_cell.angle_gamma   90.00
#
_symmetry.space_group_name_H-M   'P 1'
#
loop_
_entity.id
_entity.type
_entity.pdbx_description
1 polymer ?
#
loop_
_entity_poly.entity_id
_entity_poly.type
_entity_poly.pdbx_seq_one_letter_code
_entity_poly.pdbx_strand_id
1 'polypeptide(L)'
;MKGVAGAVAVAALGLACSKTSSAPDDVQPWSSTLAPLATAPPADHLGKDELIEGTERAFGVALPRGLAVDQRYPDTVYASGPMTVHALVLYFGPRLQGGSLRESDTVATFERVSAPGLRPETELAIHLTQGVGETSVAISSTTYPPAPVLPDEESRWRQTGLTPNGRILDPTHLD
;
A
#
# COMPACT_ATOMS: atom_id res chain seq x y z
N MET A 1 -20.39 -45.81 13.33
CA MET A 1 -21.68 -45.95 14.03
C MET A 1 -22.36 -44.59 14.04
N LYS A 2 -23.62 -44.57 13.49
CA LYS A 2 -24.68 -43.53 13.56
C LYS A 2 -24.23 -42.12 13.02
N GLY A 3 -24.61 -41.55 11.91
CA GLY A 3 -25.89 -41.68 11.16
C GLY A 3 -26.98 -40.79 11.74
N VAL A 4 -27.07 -39.48 11.27
CA VAL A 4 -28.37 -38.80 11.35
C VAL A 4 -28.52 -37.98 10.07
N ALA A 5 -29.51 -38.42 9.30
CA ALA A 5 -30.11 -37.69 8.18
C ALA A 5 -31.26 -36.84 8.74
N GLY A 6 -31.56 -35.74 8.14
CA GLY A 6 -32.73 -34.92 8.42
C GLY A 6 -32.84 -33.89 7.29
N ALA A 7 -33.58 -34.15 6.35
CA ALA A 7 -35.00 -33.99 6.01
C ALA A 7 -35.31 -32.58 5.51
N VAL A 8 -35.56 -32.53 4.25
CA VAL A 8 -36.30 -31.71 3.29
C VAL A 8 -37.57 -31.07 3.88
N ALA A 9 -37.79 -29.80 3.57
CA ALA A 9 -39.14 -29.21 3.54
C ALA A 9 -39.22 -28.26 2.35
N VAL A 10 -39.93 -28.73 1.36
CA VAL A 10 -40.48 -28.00 0.21
C VAL A 10 -41.78 -27.34 0.66
N ALA A 11 -41.96 -26.07 0.41
CA ALA A 11 -43.30 -25.47 0.45
C ALA A 11 -43.45 -24.55 -0.78
N ALA A 12 -44.45 -24.92 -1.53
CA ALA A 12 -44.83 -24.34 -2.82
C ALA A 12 -45.96 -23.29 -2.64
N LEU A 13 -46.13 -22.53 -3.72
CA LEU A 13 -47.38 -21.91 -4.21
C LEU A 13 -47.85 -20.59 -3.60
N GLY A 14 -47.94 -19.63 -4.52
CA GLY A 14 -48.73 -18.41 -4.38
C GLY A 14 -48.75 -17.61 -5.69
N LEU A 15 -49.42 -18.16 -6.74
CA LEU A 15 -49.85 -17.38 -7.89
C LEU A 15 -51.00 -16.49 -7.48
N ALA A 16 -50.89 -15.20 -7.71
CA ALA A 16 -52.04 -14.29 -7.78
C ALA A 16 -51.88 -13.39 -9.00
N CYS A 17 -52.53 -13.75 -10.07
CA CYS A 17 -52.89 -12.87 -11.19
C CYS A 17 -53.95 -11.86 -10.73
N SER A 18 -53.74 -10.59 -10.97
CA SER A 18 -54.81 -9.60 -11.01
C SER A 18 -54.68 -8.74 -12.24
N LYS A 19 -55.74 -8.81 -13.01
CA LYS A 19 -55.99 -8.19 -14.29
C LYS A 19 -56.20 -6.68 -14.18
N THR A 20 -55.78 -6.00 -15.21
CA THR A 20 -56.49 -4.98 -15.99
C THR A 20 -56.99 -3.73 -15.28
N SER A 21 -56.47 -2.56 -15.68
CA SER A 21 -57.33 -1.46 -16.13
C SER A 21 -56.53 -0.53 -17.02
N SER A 22 -57.00 -0.43 -18.25
CA SER A 22 -56.64 0.60 -19.22
C SER A 22 -57.40 1.85 -18.89
N ALA A 23 -56.78 2.99 -18.91
CA ALA A 23 -57.37 4.31 -19.16
C ALA A 23 -56.30 5.42 -19.19
N PRO A 24 -56.56 6.61 -19.70
CA PRO A 24 -55.94 7.06 -20.95
C PRO A 24 -54.86 8.14 -20.68
N ASP A 25 -54.22 8.49 -21.78
CA ASP A 25 -53.30 9.62 -21.98
C ASP A 25 -53.54 10.80 -21.04
N ASP A 26 -52.65 10.90 -20.05
CA ASP A 26 -52.43 12.15 -19.36
C ASP A 26 -50.97 12.54 -19.63
N VAL A 27 -50.81 13.46 -20.58
CA VAL A 27 -49.53 14.07 -20.92
C VAL A 27 -49.13 14.91 -19.71
N GLN A 28 -48.39 14.30 -18.80
CA GLN A 28 -47.75 15.02 -17.71
C GLN A 28 -46.63 15.89 -18.26
N PRO A 29 -46.65 17.19 -18.00
CA PRO A 29 -45.54 18.05 -18.36
C PRO A 29 -44.28 17.59 -17.61
N TRP A 30 -43.18 17.51 -18.34
CA TRP A 30 -41.85 17.18 -17.86
C TRP A 30 -41.44 18.13 -16.73
N SER A 31 -41.91 17.86 -15.53
CA SER A 31 -41.31 18.44 -14.34
C SER A 31 -39.99 17.73 -14.13
N SER A 32 -38.95 18.30 -14.74
CA SER A 32 -37.59 17.98 -14.37
C SER A 32 -37.37 18.39 -12.91
N THR A 33 -37.86 17.56 -12.00
CA THR A 33 -37.39 17.61 -10.63
C THR A 33 -35.96 17.12 -10.69
N LEU A 34 -35.02 18.05 -10.82
CA LEU A 34 -33.60 17.79 -10.55
C LEU A 34 -33.56 17.16 -9.17
N ALA A 35 -33.33 15.85 -9.14
CA ALA A 35 -33.00 15.19 -7.89
C ALA A 35 -31.90 16.02 -7.22
N PRO A 36 -32.04 16.39 -5.94
CA PRO A 36 -31.00 17.12 -5.27
C PRO A 36 -29.73 16.31 -5.46
N LEU A 37 -28.70 16.91 -6.08
CA LEU A 37 -27.35 16.35 -6.11
C LEU A 37 -27.06 15.96 -4.66
N ALA A 38 -26.92 14.66 -4.42
CA ALA A 38 -26.48 14.17 -3.13
C ALA A 38 -25.18 14.92 -2.83
N THR A 39 -25.26 15.87 -1.92
CA THR A 39 -24.11 16.62 -1.45
C THR A 39 -23.15 15.57 -0.94
N ALA A 40 -22.00 15.42 -1.61
CA ALA A 40 -20.95 14.55 -1.12
C ALA A 40 -20.71 14.89 0.36
N PRO A 41 -20.63 13.91 1.25
CA PRO A 41 -20.38 14.19 2.66
C PRO A 41 -19.17 15.09 2.77
N PRO A 42 -19.19 16.08 3.68
CA PRO A 42 -18.06 16.98 3.85
C PRO A 42 -16.79 16.15 4.07
N ALA A 43 -15.70 16.56 3.44
CA ALA A 43 -14.40 15.87 3.44
C ALA A 43 -13.78 15.68 4.84
N ASP A 44 -14.43 16.16 5.89
CA ASP A 44 -14.02 16.06 7.29
C ASP A 44 -14.42 14.75 7.99
N HIS A 45 -15.26 13.93 7.38
CA HIS A 45 -15.63 12.63 7.94
C HIS A 45 -14.74 11.54 7.37
N LEU A 46 -13.61 11.32 8.04
CA LEU A 46 -12.79 10.12 7.79
C LEU A 46 -13.59 8.89 8.20
N GLY A 47 -13.62 7.90 7.32
CA GLY A 47 -14.10 6.57 7.67
C GLY A 47 -13.32 5.99 8.85
N LYS A 48 -13.90 5.02 9.55
CA LYS A 48 -13.17 4.27 10.55
C LYS A 48 -11.96 3.61 9.87
N ASP A 49 -10.78 3.80 10.45
CA ASP A 49 -9.49 3.32 9.94
C ASP A 49 -8.98 4.02 8.65
N GLU A 50 -9.60 5.10 8.22
CA GLU A 50 -9.10 5.92 7.11
C GLU A 50 -8.00 6.87 7.61
N LEU A 51 -6.80 6.73 7.03
CA LEU A 51 -5.64 7.53 7.39
C LEU A 51 -5.39 8.63 6.35
N ILE A 52 -5.10 9.84 6.85
CA ILE A 52 -4.75 11.00 6.01
C ILE A 52 -3.27 10.94 5.65
N GLU A 53 -2.94 11.33 4.43
CA GLU A 53 -1.56 11.50 3.99
C GLU A 53 -0.84 12.56 4.84
N GLY A 54 0.36 12.22 5.30
CA GLY A 54 1.25 13.11 6.02
C GLY A 54 2.24 13.79 5.09
N THR A 55 3.13 14.58 5.67
CA THR A 55 4.20 15.31 4.96
C THR A 55 5.46 14.49 4.79
N GLU A 56 5.67 13.49 5.65
CA GLU A 56 6.83 12.62 5.63
C GLU A 56 6.75 11.61 4.48
N ARG A 57 7.90 11.30 3.89
CA ARG A 57 8.02 10.32 2.80
C ARG A 57 9.18 9.36 3.05
N ALA A 58 8.97 8.10 2.68
CA ALA A 58 9.99 7.06 2.67
C ALA A 58 10.08 6.48 1.25
N PHE A 59 11.21 6.60 0.58
CA PHE A 59 11.42 6.13 -0.79
C PHE A 59 10.29 6.53 -1.75
N GLY A 60 9.85 7.81 -1.70
CA GLY A 60 8.75 8.31 -2.52
C GLY A 60 7.34 7.98 -2.01
N VAL A 61 7.18 7.00 -1.12
CA VAL A 61 5.90 6.66 -0.49
C VAL A 61 5.59 7.69 0.59
N ALA A 62 4.41 8.32 0.51
CA ALA A 62 3.94 9.21 1.57
C ALA A 62 3.52 8.37 2.79
N LEU A 63 3.95 8.81 3.96
CA LEU A 63 3.56 8.20 5.23
C LEU A 63 2.26 8.83 5.74
N PRO A 64 1.39 8.10 6.44
CA PRO A 64 0.19 8.66 7.01
C PRO A 64 0.51 9.65 8.13
N ARG A 65 -0.37 10.64 8.32
CA ARG A 65 -0.27 11.59 9.42
C ARG A 65 -0.33 10.86 10.76
N GLY A 66 0.58 11.18 11.66
CA GLY A 66 0.70 10.54 12.96
C GLY A 66 1.69 9.38 12.99
N LEU A 67 2.25 8.99 11.84
CA LEU A 67 3.42 8.13 11.80
C LEU A 67 4.67 9.02 11.89
N ALA A 68 5.48 8.81 12.92
CA ALA A 68 6.74 9.50 13.12
C ALA A 68 7.90 8.68 12.55
N VAL A 69 8.82 9.33 11.85
CA VAL A 69 10.05 8.66 11.38
C VAL A 69 11.04 8.62 12.55
N ASP A 70 11.37 7.41 13.00
CA ASP A 70 12.29 7.18 14.11
C ASP A 70 13.74 7.17 13.64
N GLN A 71 13.99 6.48 12.51
CA GLN A 71 15.33 6.33 11.94
C GLN A 71 15.27 6.26 10.41
N ARG A 72 16.30 6.82 9.78
CA ARG A 72 16.43 6.82 8.33
C ARG A 72 17.84 6.38 7.93
N TYR A 73 17.90 5.30 7.17
CA TYR A 73 19.11 4.77 6.56
C TYR A 73 19.04 4.92 5.03
N PRO A 74 20.14 4.71 4.31
CA PRO A 74 20.13 4.81 2.84
C PRO A 74 19.17 3.84 2.17
N ASP A 75 18.95 2.67 2.76
CA ASP A 75 18.16 1.55 2.24
C ASP A 75 16.92 1.22 3.09
N THR A 76 16.76 1.80 4.28
CA THR A 76 15.67 1.47 5.18
C THR A 76 15.21 2.70 5.97
N VAL A 77 13.90 2.85 6.12
CA VAL A 77 13.27 3.88 6.97
C VAL A 77 12.40 3.17 8.01
N TYR A 78 12.62 3.51 9.27
CA TYR A 78 11.81 3.05 10.39
C TYR A 78 10.90 4.18 10.84
N ALA A 79 9.65 3.84 11.09
CA ALA A 79 8.65 4.78 11.59
C ALA A 79 7.72 4.07 12.57
N SER A 80 7.12 4.82 13.49
CA SER A 80 6.14 4.29 14.44
C SER A 80 4.98 5.24 14.65
N GLY A 81 3.84 4.69 15.12
CA GLY A 81 2.65 5.50 15.40
C GLY A 81 1.49 4.72 15.99
N PRO A 82 0.50 5.42 16.58
CA PRO A 82 -0.62 4.81 17.29
C PRO A 82 -1.73 4.30 16.35
N MET A 83 -1.37 3.63 15.27
CA MET A 83 -2.30 3.10 14.26
C MET A 83 -2.32 1.58 14.33
N THR A 84 -3.39 0.97 13.83
CA THR A 84 -3.45 -0.49 13.69
C THR A 84 -2.76 -0.95 12.42
N VAL A 85 -2.25 -2.19 12.41
CA VAL A 85 -1.69 -2.81 11.20
C VAL A 85 -2.71 -2.79 10.07
N HIS A 86 -3.97 -3.11 10.36
CA HIS A 86 -5.04 -3.12 9.38
C HIS A 86 -5.27 -1.74 8.73
N ALA A 87 -5.31 -0.65 9.52
CA ALA A 87 -5.44 0.71 8.99
C ALA A 87 -4.27 1.08 8.07
N LEU A 88 -3.05 0.65 8.43
CA LEU A 88 -1.86 0.87 7.59
C LEU A 88 -1.92 0.04 6.30
N VAL A 89 -2.44 -1.19 6.34
CA VAL A 89 -2.65 -2.01 5.13
C VAL A 89 -3.64 -1.33 4.19
N LEU A 90 -4.76 -0.83 4.70
CA LEU A 90 -5.73 -0.07 3.90
C LEU A 90 -5.14 1.23 3.34
N TYR A 91 -4.23 1.87 4.06
CA TYR A 91 -3.56 3.08 3.61
C TYR A 91 -2.53 2.81 2.52
N PHE A 92 -1.64 1.84 2.71
CA PHE A 92 -0.55 1.55 1.77
C PHE A 92 -1.04 0.80 0.52
N GLY A 93 -1.99 -0.14 0.66
CA GLY A 93 -2.45 -0.99 -0.44
C GLY A 93 -2.76 -0.24 -1.74
N PRO A 94 -3.63 0.79 -1.74
CA PRO A 94 -3.96 1.54 -2.95
C PRO A 94 -2.81 2.41 -3.51
N ARG A 95 -1.77 2.65 -2.71
CA ARG A 95 -0.61 3.49 -3.06
C ARG A 95 0.57 2.71 -3.60
N LEU A 96 0.50 1.40 -3.52
CA LEU A 96 1.54 0.49 -3.96
C LEU A 96 1.09 -0.30 -5.19
N GLN A 97 2.03 -0.72 -6.00
CA GLN A 97 1.79 -1.48 -7.22
C GLN A 97 2.62 -2.76 -7.23
N GLY A 98 2.04 -3.81 -7.78
CA GLY A 98 2.71 -5.11 -7.90
C GLY A 98 2.92 -5.81 -6.57
N GLY A 99 3.82 -6.80 -6.56
CA GLY A 99 4.22 -7.53 -5.37
C GLY A 99 3.15 -8.42 -4.75
N SER A 100 3.36 -8.77 -3.50
CA SER A 100 2.44 -9.59 -2.69
C SER A 100 2.23 -8.98 -1.31
N LEU A 101 1.05 -9.21 -0.75
CA LEU A 101 0.69 -8.86 0.62
C LEU A 101 0.46 -10.15 1.42
N ARG A 102 1.10 -10.23 2.58
CA ARG A 102 0.77 -11.20 3.63
C ARG A 102 0.32 -10.43 4.85
N GLU A 103 -0.85 -10.75 5.36
CA GLU A 103 -1.46 -10.07 6.49
C GLU A 103 -1.90 -11.06 7.54
N SER A 104 -1.66 -10.72 8.81
CA SER A 104 -2.19 -11.33 10.00
C SER A 104 -2.63 -10.24 10.98
N ASP A 105 -3.25 -10.61 12.11
CA ASP A 105 -3.81 -9.65 13.06
C ASP A 105 -2.77 -8.64 13.60
N THR A 106 -1.52 -9.04 13.71
CA THR A 106 -0.46 -8.24 14.34
C THR A 106 0.71 -7.90 13.41
N VAL A 107 0.77 -8.51 12.23
CA VAL A 107 1.87 -8.33 11.29
C VAL A 107 1.33 -8.27 9.87
N ALA A 108 1.81 -7.34 9.07
CA ALA A 108 1.60 -7.39 7.64
C ALA A 108 2.91 -7.10 6.89
N THR A 109 3.07 -7.72 5.74
CA THR A 109 4.26 -7.57 4.90
C THR A 109 3.86 -7.41 3.45
N PHE A 110 4.28 -6.30 2.86
CA PHE A 110 4.26 -6.10 1.41
C PHE A 110 5.65 -6.46 0.88
N GLU A 111 5.73 -7.34 -0.09
CA GLU A 111 6.98 -7.80 -0.70
C GLU A 111 7.00 -7.45 -2.19
N ARG A 112 8.14 -6.96 -2.67
CA ARG A 112 8.37 -6.61 -4.10
C ARG A 112 7.33 -5.65 -4.65
N VAL A 113 6.98 -4.64 -3.88
CA VAL A 113 6.06 -3.59 -4.29
C VAL A 113 6.82 -2.39 -4.83
N SER A 114 6.17 -1.62 -5.67
CA SER A 114 6.69 -0.32 -6.14
C SER A 114 5.71 0.79 -5.79
N ALA A 115 6.19 2.02 -5.76
CA ALA A 115 5.36 3.20 -5.58
C ALA A 115 5.36 4.06 -6.86
N PRO A 116 4.25 4.76 -7.16
CA PRO A 116 4.21 5.70 -8.27
C PRO A 116 5.34 6.73 -8.20
N GLY A 117 6.07 6.90 -9.29
CA GLY A 117 7.19 7.84 -9.37
C GLY A 117 8.55 7.28 -8.95
N LEU A 118 8.62 6.04 -8.45
CA LEU A 118 9.89 5.34 -8.30
C LEU A 118 10.41 4.82 -9.66
N ARG A 119 11.71 4.59 -9.70
CA ARG A 119 12.31 3.94 -10.87
C ARG A 119 11.78 2.51 -10.99
N PRO A 120 11.55 2.01 -12.22
CA PRO A 120 10.96 0.69 -12.43
C PRO A 120 11.74 -0.46 -11.77
N GLU A 121 13.05 -0.30 -11.62
CA GLU A 121 13.96 -1.26 -10.99
C GLU A 121 13.98 -1.19 -9.47
N THR A 122 13.27 -0.23 -8.86
CA THR A 122 13.23 -0.07 -7.40
C THR A 122 12.06 -0.84 -6.83
N GLU A 123 12.36 -1.91 -6.13
CA GLU A 123 11.39 -2.69 -5.36
C GLU A 123 11.48 -2.31 -3.88
N LEU A 124 10.34 -2.25 -3.23
CA LEU A 124 10.22 -1.98 -1.80
C LEU A 124 9.69 -3.22 -1.08
N ALA A 125 10.12 -3.37 0.16
CA ALA A 125 9.48 -4.22 1.15
C ALA A 125 8.99 -3.35 2.31
N ILE A 126 7.75 -3.57 2.75
CA ILE A 126 7.16 -2.85 3.89
C ILE A 126 6.73 -3.87 4.92
N HIS A 127 7.30 -3.79 6.11
CA HIS A 127 6.95 -4.62 7.25
C HIS A 127 6.21 -3.78 8.28
N LEU A 128 5.04 -4.23 8.67
CA LEU A 128 4.18 -3.63 9.68
C LEU A 128 4.10 -4.59 10.86
N THR A 129 4.36 -4.12 12.07
CA THR A 129 4.29 -4.95 13.28
C THR A 129 3.59 -4.21 14.39
N GLN A 130 2.50 -4.78 14.90
CA GLN A 130 1.75 -4.23 16.02
C GLN A 130 2.52 -4.46 17.31
N GLY A 131 2.90 -3.39 17.97
CA GLY A 131 3.46 -3.37 19.31
C GLY A 131 2.41 -3.04 20.38
N VAL A 132 2.88 -2.81 21.60
CA VAL A 132 2.01 -2.37 22.70
C VAL A 132 1.80 -0.86 22.57
N GLY A 133 0.59 -0.48 22.14
CA GLY A 133 0.21 0.93 22.01
C GLY A 133 0.61 1.61 20.70
N GLU A 134 1.46 1.01 19.89
CA GLU A 134 1.91 1.56 18.62
C GLU A 134 2.19 0.46 17.59
N THR A 135 2.25 0.85 16.34
CA THR A 135 2.68 -0.02 15.24
C THR A 135 4.00 0.49 14.69
N SER A 136 4.96 -0.42 14.57
CA SER A 136 6.23 -0.17 13.92
C SER A 136 6.12 -0.47 12.43
N VAL A 137 6.72 0.39 11.61
CA VAL A 137 6.79 0.30 10.16
C VAL A 137 8.24 0.34 9.73
N ALA A 138 8.68 -0.68 9.00
CA ALA A 138 9.98 -0.68 8.33
C ALA A 138 9.75 -0.71 6.83
N ILE A 139 10.26 0.30 6.13
CA ILE A 139 10.21 0.38 4.67
C ILE A 139 11.65 0.26 4.17
N SER A 140 11.94 -0.79 3.40
CA SER A 140 13.26 -1.02 2.84
C SER A 140 13.22 -1.07 1.31
N SER A 141 14.28 -0.56 0.69
CA SER A 141 14.53 -0.71 -0.74
C SER A 141 15.32 -1.99 -0.96
N THR A 142 14.79 -2.87 -1.80
CA THR A 142 15.44 -4.14 -2.16
C THR A 142 16.31 -4.01 -3.39
N THR A 143 16.30 -2.85 -4.03
CA THR A 143 17.09 -2.58 -5.21
C THR A 143 18.30 -1.75 -4.83
N TYR A 144 19.46 -2.37 -4.87
CA TYR A 144 20.71 -1.62 -4.82
C TYR A 144 20.92 -0.93 -6.17
N PRO A 145 21.32 0.35 -6.19
CA PRO A 145 21.79 0.93 -7.43
C PRO A 145 22.87 0.03 -8.01
N PRO A 146 22.83 -0.28 -9.32
CA PRO A 146 23.86 -1.10 -9.93
C PRO A 146 25.21 -0.47 -9.59
N ALA A 147 26.17 -1.29 -9.19
CA ALA A 147 27.52 -0.83 -8.93
C ALA A 147 27.98 -0.03 -10.17
N PRO A 148 28.63 1.12 -9.99
CA PRO A 148 29.10 1.91 -11.12
C PRO A 148 29.96 1.00 -12.02
N VAL A 149 29.50 0.83 -13.26
CA VAL A 149 30.25 0.04 -14.25
C VAL A 149 31.49 0.87 -14.59
N LEU A 150 32.59 0.53 -13.98
CA LEU A 150 33.87 1.13 -14.35
C LEU A 150 34.28 0.61 -15.73
N PRO A 151 34.75 1.47 -16.64
CA PRO A 151 34.97 1.11 -18.03
C PRO A 151 36.07 0.03 -18.20
N ASP A 152 36.99 -0.08 -17.26
CA ASP A 152 38.06 -1.06 -17.27
C ASP A 152 38.51 -1.46 -15.85
N GLU A 153 39.29 -2.53 -15.78
CA GLU A 153 39.84 -3.04 -14.52
C GLU A 153 40.84 -2.08 -13.88
N GLU A 154 41.60 -1.37 -14.68
CA GLU A 154 42.58 -0.38 -14.22
C GLU A 154 41.89 0.78 -13.49
N SER A 155 40.73 1.27 -14.03
CA SER A 155 39.94 2.30 -13.40
C SER A 155 39.37 1.85 -12.05
N ARG A 156 39.00 0.58 -11.89
CA ARG A 156 38.57 0.02 -10.60
C ARG A 156 39.71 0.04 -9.57
N TRP A 157 40.91 -0.39 -9.96
CA TRP A 157 42.03 -0.38 -9.06
C TRP A 157 42.44 1.03 -8.65
N ARG A 158 42.44 1.99 -9.60
CA ARG A 158 42.71 3.39 -9.30
C ARG A 158 41.71 3.98 -8.28
N GLN A 159 40.43 3.62 -8.38
CA GLN A 159 39.41 4.10 -7.44
C GLN A 159 39.66 3.59 -6.00
N THR A 160 40.28 2.45 -5.85
CA THR A 160 40.72 1.92 -4.55
C THR A 160 42.11 2.39 -4.13
N GLY A 161 42.74 3.28 -4.89
CA GLY A 161 44.09 3.76 -4.61
C GLY A 161 45.20 2.77 -4.93
N LEU A 162 44.90 1.73 -5.71
CA LEU A 162 45.82 0.65 -6.06
C LEU A 162 46.06 0.57 -7.57
N THR A 163 47.19 0.01 -7.95
CA THR A 163 47.45 -0.46 -9.32
C THR A 163 46.92 -1.90 -9.51
N PRO A 164 46.67 -2.35 -10.76
CA PRO A 164 46.27 -3.73 -11.03
C PRO A 164 47.21 -4.82 -10.42
N ASN A 165 48.44 -4.45 -10.14
CA ASN A 165 49.44 -5.32 -9.51
C ASN A 165 49.46 -5.22 -7.97
N GLY A 166 48.46 -4.56 -7.37
CA GLY A 166 48.29 -4.43 -5.92
C GLY A 166 49.24 -3.42 -5.26
N ARG A 167 49.93 -2.56 -6.01
CA ARG A 167 50.77 -1.50 -5.47
C ARG A 167 49.92 -0.25 -5.19
N ILE A 168 50.23 0.42 -4.08
CA ILE A 168 49.62 1.69 -3.71
C ILE A 168 49.99 2.75 -4.74
N LEU A 169 49.03 3.49 -5.28
CA LEU A 169 49.23 4.54 -6.30
C LEU A 169 50.01 5.73 -5.73
N ASP A 170 49.71 6.12 -4.51
CA ASP A 170 50.36 7.22 -3.83
C ASP A 170 50.66 6.84 -2.36
N PRO A 171 51.91 6.39 -2.07
CA PRO A 171 52.30 6.01 -0.73
C PRO A 171 52.43 7.22 0.23
N THR A 172 52.32 8.45 -0.25
CA THR A 172 52.49 9.66 0.59
C THR A 172 51.15 10.10 1.23
N HIS A 173 50.04 9.46 0.85
CA HIS A 173 48.68 9.75 1.40
C HIS A 173 48.20 8.63 2.35
N LEU A 174 49.08 7.99 3.08
CA LEU A 174 48.75 6.99 4.11
C LEU A 174 48.80 7.64 5.50
N ASP A 175 47.91 8.60 5.75
CA ASP A 175 47.68 9.18 7.08
C ASP A 175 46.46 8.56 7.75
#